data_7ddf2a4ca17d441fcf1015cd3b722267
#
_entry.id   7ddf2a4ca17d441fcf1015cd3b722267
#
_cell.length_a   1.000
_cell.length_b   1.000
_cell.length_c   1.000
_cell.angle_alpha   90.00
_cell.angle_beta   90.00
_cell.angle_gamma   90.00
#
_symmetry.space_group_name_H-M   'P 1'
#
loop_
_entity.id
_entity.type
_entity.pdbx_description
1 polymer ?
#
loop_
_entity_poly.entity_id
_entity_poly.type
_entity_poly.pdbx_seq_one_letter_code
_entity_poly.pdbx_strand_id
1 'polypeptide(L)'
;MSSDEILMVLINQVEKLQQDKDFDKANQLDDFIYKWLGLSDLKRCSLQERGFSLDTYLVYLHNRACLYLNQLDIPKVLNSVRLFRYFCPSNMIYGDIGISVAICEADVDMRLGKTDNAKSRLYDLLERTQNPYHLARINRMLGELENPYLQFDGIKGNLEQLSQALGYAEKMRDKREIAETYLNIGNVLVSSHPALGLSMIWQAQIIAERNGDSHQVLSAKLSRTCVDIRLMLKYANRGVDMSVFEKDAKDVVLSIDRCKLQSDVEKAFYDECRGMVLDDDESLYEALGFFRTHHAYGKVFNIAQNIAWHAVCKKDFLTVRKILDVCYDAAVKMNDSVKIKAVLQAMKQFKDL
;
A
#
# COMPACT_ATOMS: atom_id res chain seq x y z
N MET A 1 0.12 -0.79 -39.20
CA MET A 1 -0.37 -0.87 -37.82
C MET A 1 -1.54 0.10 -37.66
N SER A 2 -2.64 -0.37 -37.14
CA SER A 2 -3.78 0.49 -36.76
C SER A 2 -3.40 1.35 -35.54
N SER A 3 -4.18 2.40 -35.27
CA SER A 3 -3.99 3.23 -34.07
C SER A 3 -4.07 2.39 -32.79
N ASP A 4 -4.95 1.40 -32.75
CA ASP A 4 -5.10 0.46 -31.61
C ASP A 4 -3.85 -0.42 -31.44
N GLU A 5 -3.30 -0.96 -32.54
CA GLU A 5 -2.08 -1.77 -32.47
C GLU A 5 -0.90 -0.95 -31.93
N ILE A 6 -0.75 0.30 -32.39
CA ILE A 6 0.29 1.22 -31.88
C ILE A 6 0.06 1.49 -30.38
N LEU A 7 -1.16 1.79 -29.96
CA LEU A 7 -1.48 2.05 -28.57
C LEU A 7 -1.18 0.84 -27.69
N MET A 8 -1.57 -0.37 -28.10
CA MET A 8 -1.26 -1.59 -27.37
C MET A 8 0.25 -1.85 -27.24
N VAL A 9 1.04 -1.58 -28.28
CA VAL A 9 2.50 -1.68 -28.20
C VAL A 9 3.06 -0.70 -27.16
N LEU A 10 2.57 0.54 -27.14
CA LEU A 10 2.99 1.55 -26.17
C LEU A 10 2.57 1.19 -24.75
N ILE A 11 1.35 0.68 -24.54
CA ILE A 11 0.87 0.18 -23.24
C ILE A 11 1.79 -0.93 -22.73
N ASN A 12 2.06 -1.95 -23.54
CA ASN A 12 2.94 -3.06 -23.19
C ASN A 12 4.36 -2.58 -22.87
N GLN A 13 4.84 -1.52 -23.54
CA GLN A 13 6.13 -0.92 -23.24
C GLN A 13 6.13 -0.19 -21.88
N VAL A 14 5.04 0.49 -21.52
CA VAL A 14 4.88 1.09 -20.17
C VAL A 14 4.89 -0.01 -19.11
N GLU A 15 4.13 -1.09 -19.31
CA GLU A 15 4.10 -2.23 -18.38
C GLU A 15 5.49 -2.86 -18.21
N LYS A 16 6.23 -3.04 -19.30
CA LYS A 16 7.59 -3.56 -19.25
C LYS A 16 8.51 -2.63 -18.46
N LEU A 17 8.49 -1.34 -18.74
CA LEU A 17 9.28 -0.34 -17.98
C LEU A 17 8.91 -0.34 -16.50
N GLN A 18 7.63 -0.53 -16.17
CA GLN A 18 7.16 -0.66 -14.80
C GLN A 18 7.67 -1.96 -14.13
N GLN A 19 7.68 -3.09 -14.85
CA GLN A 19 8.25 -4.35 -14.37
C GLN A 19 9.76 -4.24 -14.15
N ASP A 20 10.46 -3.54 -15.07
CA ASP A 20 11.88 -3.22 -14.97
C ASP A 20 12.16 -2.11 -13.94
N LYS A 21 11.09 -1.55 -13.33
CA LYS A 21 11.07 -0.45 -12.34
C LYS A 21 11.73 0.85 -12.84
N ASP A 22 11.80 1.07 -14.13
CA ASP A 22 12.19 2.33 -14.75
C ASP A 22 10.98 3.29 -14.78
N PHE A 23 10.55 3.72 -13.60
CA PHE A 23 9.34 4.54 -13.43
C PHE A 23 9.45 5.89 -14.13
N ASP A 24 10.64 6.47 -14.23
CA ASP A 24 10.84 7.75 -14.93
C ASP A 24 10.51 7.61 -16.41
N LYS A 25 11.03 6.58 -17.09
CA LYS A 25 10.69 6.33 -18.48
C LYS A 25 9.25 5.88 -18.67
N ALA A 26 8.72 5.07 -17.74
CA ALA A 26 7.32 4.66 -17.77
C ALA A 26 6.40 5.90 -17.71
N ASN A 27 6.68 6.84 -16.81
CA ASN A 27 5.93 8.09 -16.66
C ASN A 27 6.05 9.00 -17.89
N GLN A 28 7.25 9.15 -18.46
CA GLN A 28 7.45 9.94 -19.68
C GLN A 28 6.66 9.36 -20.86
N LEU A 29 6.66 8.03 -21.01
CA LEU A 29 5.90 7.35 -22.05
C LEU A 29 4.39 7.45 -21.81
N ASP A 30 3.92 7.31 -20.55
CA ASP A 30 2.50 7.52 -20.20
C ASP A 30 2.06 8.95 -20.50
N ASP A 31 2.84 9.96 -20.10
CA ASP A 31 2.54 11.36 -20.39
C ASP A 31 2.47 11.65 -21.89
N PHE A 32 3.33 11.00 -22.69
CA PHE A 32 3.25 11.06 -24.15
C PHE A 32 1.94 10.46 -24.66
N ILE A 33 1.58 9.24 -24.22
CA ILE A 33 0.32 8.56 -24.60
C ILE A 33 -0.88 9.42 -24.18
N TYR A 34 -0.89 9.94 -22.96
CA TYR A 34 -1.96 10.78 -22.41
C TYR A 34 -2.20 12.02 -23.27
N LYS A 35 -1.13 12.70 -23.70
CA LYS A 35 -1.19 13.86 -24.60
C LYS A 35 -1.60 13.46 -26.01
N TRP A 36 -1.05 12.37 -26.52
CA TRP A 36 -1.39 11.86 -27.85
C TRP A 36 -2.87 11.48 -27.97
N LEU A 37 -3.44 10.88 -26.93
CA LEU A 37 -4.87 10.58 -26.83
C LEU A 37 -5.73 11.83 -26.60
N GLY A 38 -5.14 12.98 -26.28
CA GLY A 38 -5.84 14.25 -26.04
C GLY A 38 -6.68 14.26 -24.77
N LEU A 39 -6.30 13.48 -23.77
CA LEU A 39 -7.03 13.32 -22.51
C LEU A 39 -7.00 14.54 -21.58
N SER A 40 -6.11 15.48 -21.86
CA SER A 40 -6.07 16.77 -21.14
C SER A 40 -7.28 17.67 -21.42
N ASP A 41 -7.98 17.46 -22.54
CA ASP A 41 -9.17 18.24 -22.95
C ASP A 41 -10.34 17.32 -23.26
N LEU A 42 -11.13 16.98 -22.23
CA LEU A 42 -12.29 16.10 -22.33
C LEU A 42 -13.37 16.59 -23.32
N LYS A 43 -13.40 17.90 -23.64
CA LYS A 43 -14.38 18.47 -24.57
C LYS A 43 -14.07 18.17 -26.04
N ARG A 44 -12.83 17.76 -26.34
CA ARG A 44 -12.35 17.49 -27.71
C ARG A 44 -12.20 16.01 -28.04
N CYS A 45 -12.44 15.10 -27.08
CA CYS A 45 -12.27 13.67 -27.30
C CYS A 45 -13.52 13.03 -27.91
N SER A 46 -13.62 13.00 -29.22
CA SER A 46 -14.33 11.89 -29.86
C SER A 46 -13.30 10.79 -30.18
N LEU A 47 -13.33 9.68 -29.41
CA LEU A 47 -12.45 8.53 -29.62
C LEU A 47 -12.53 8.01 -31.06
N GLN A 48 -13.74 8.02 -31.64
CA GLN A 48 -14.01 7.57 -33.01
C GLN A 48 -13.29 8.43 -34.07
N GLU A 49 -13.16 9.74 -33.86
CA GLU A 49 -12.45 10.63 -34.80
C GLU A 49 -10.95 10.35 -34.82
N ARG A 50 -10.40 9.72 -33.79
CA ARG A 50 -8.96 9.40 -33.67
C ARG A 50 -8.64 7.96 -34.04
N GLY A 51 -9.62 7.13 -34.37
CA GLY A 51 -9.44 5.77 -34.82
C GLY A 51 -9.05 4.78 -33.74
N PHE A 52 -9.38 5.08 -32.45
CA PHE A 52 -9.15 4.16 -31.34
C PHE A 52 -10.44 3.42 -30.96
N SER A 53 -10.32 2.14 -30.66
CA SER A 53 -11.41 1.37 -30.08
C SER A 53 -11.62 1.75 -28.61
N LEU A 54 -12.86 1.67 -28.15
CA LEU A 54 -13.19 1.92 -26.74
C LEU A 54 -12.45 0.93 -25.82
N ASP A 55 -12.37 -0.33 -26.20
CA ASP A 55 -11.75 -1.39 -25.39
C ASP A 55 -10.28 -1.10 -25.15
N THR A 56 -9.49 -0.79 -26.19
CA THR A 56 -8.08 -0.44 -26.06
C THR A 56 -7.87 0.78 -25.15
N TYR A 57 -8.79 1.74 -25.25
CA TYR A 57 -8.77 2.93 -24.43
C TYR A 57 -9.03 2.65 -22.94
N LEU A 58 -10.01 1.79 -22.66
CA LEU A 58 -10.32 1.35 -21.28
C LEU A 58 -9.18 0.54 -20.67
N VAL A 59 -8.52 -0.32 -21.46
CA VAL A 59 -7.29 -1.02 -21.06
C VAL A 59 -6.19 -0.02 -20.69
N TYR A 60 -5.97 1.01 -21.51
CA TYR A 60 -4.99 2.06 -21.20
C TYR A 60 -5.28 2.76 -19.86
N LEU A 61 -6.53 3.17 -19.63
CA LEU A 61 -6.89 3.85 -18.38
C LEU A 61 -6.72 2.97 -17.14
N HIS A 62 -7.02 1.68 -17.27
CA HIS A 62 -6.76 0.70 -16.21
C HIS A 62 -5.25 0.60 -15.92
N ASN A 63 -4.42 0.38 -16.93
CA ASN A 63 -2.98 0.24 -16.77
C ASN A 63 -2.34 1.51 -16.20
N ARG A 64 -2.84 2.66 -16.62
CA ARG A 64 -2.45 3.95 -16.06
C ARG A 64 -2.80 4.09 -14.58
N ALA A 65 -3.99 3.64 -14.17
CA ALA A 65 -4.36 3.60 -12.76
C ALA A 65 -3.42 2.70 -11.94
N CYS A 66 -3.09 1.50 -12.45
CA CYS A 66 -2.15 0.58 -11.81
C CYS A 66 -0.73 1.16 -11.71
N LEU A 67 -0.22 1.80 -12.78
CA LEU A 67 1.08 2.45 -12.81
C LEU A 67 1.23 3.47 -11.66
N TYR A 68 0.28 4.37 -11.55
CA TYR A 68 0.33 5.44 -10.55
C TYR A 68 -0.05 4.97 -9.14
N LEU A 69 -0.84 3.90 -9.02
CA LEU A 69 -1.12 3.28 -7.72
C LEU A 69 0.17 2.71 -7.10
N ASN A 70 1.02 2.07 -7.90
CA ASN A 70 2.31 1.55 -7.45
C ASN A 70 3.29 2.67 -7.03
N GLN A 71 3.11 3.88 -7.53
CA GLN A 71 3.91 5.05 -7.19
C GLN A 71 3.27 5.94 -6.11
N LEU A 72 2.10 5.55 -5.59
CA LEU A 72 1.29 6.35 -4.64
C LEU A 72 0.86 7.73 -5.19
N ASP A 73 0.83 7.92 -6.51
CA ASP A 73 0.30 9.16 -7.13
C ASP A 73 -1.23 9.10 -7.17
N ILE A 74 -1.85 9.25 -6.00
CA ILE A 74 -3.30 9.16 -5.81
C ILE A 74 -4.09 10.10 -6.75
N PRO A 75 -3.70 11.37 -6.97
CA PRO A 75 -4.37 12.24 -7.93
C PRO A 75 -4.46 11.66 -9.34
N LYS A 76 -3.37 11.08 -9.86
CA LYS A 76 -3.35 10.48 -11.20
C LYS A 76 -4.16 9.19 -11.26
N VAL A 77 -4.17 8.37 -10.20
CA VAL A 77 -5.04 7.19 -10.09
C VAL A 77 -6.50 7.63 -10.19
N LEU A 78 -6.94 8.57 -9.35
CA LEU A 78 -8.32 9.06 -9.33
C LEU A 78 -8.73 9.70 -10.66
N ASN A 79 -7.81 10.40 -11.34
CA ASN A 79 -8.06 10.92 -12.67
C ASN A 79 -8.31 9.79 -13.68
N SER A 80 -7.49 8.74 -13.65
CA SER A 80 -7.64 7.58 -14.54
C SER A 80 -8.96 6.84 -14.30
N VAL A 81 -9.33 6.64 -13.02
CA VAL A 81 -10.62 6.04 -12.64
C VAL A 81 -11.81 6.88 -13.10
N ARG A 82 -11.74 8.22 -12.93
CA ARG A 82 -12.79 9.14 -13.39
C ARG A 82 -12.96 9.08 -14.91
N LEU A 83 -11.86 9.08 -15.66
CA LEU A 83 -11.89 8.96 -17.11
C LEU A 83 -12.44 7.60 -17.53
N PHE A 84 -12.03 6.52 -16.89
CA PHE A 84 -12.55 5.18 -17.13
C PHE A 84 -14.09 5.17 -16.97
N ARG A 85 -14.61 5.68 -15.85
CA ARG A 85 -16.05 5.74 -15.59
C ARG A 85 -16.82 6.61 -16.58
N TYR A 86 -16.18 7.69 -17.06
CA TYR A 86 -16.79 8.58 -18.05
C TYR A 86 -16.98 7.88 -19.41
N PHE A 87 -16.00 7.09 -19.84
CA PHE A 87 -16.03 6.42 -21.13
C PHE A 87 -16.63 5.01 -21.08
N CYS A 88 -16.59 4.33 -19.93
CA CYS A 88 -17.05 2.96 -19.80
C CYS A 88 -18.59 2.87 -19.88
N PRO A 89 -19.15 2.10 -20.84
CA PRO A 89 -20.57 1.85 -20.89
C PRO A 89 -21.09 1.17 -19.63
N SER A 90 -22.32 1.47 -19.20
CA SER A 90 -22.89 0.95 -17.95
C SER A 90 -22.93 -0.58 -17.88
N ASN A 91 -23.07 -1.26 -19.01
CA ASN A 91 -23.04 -2.73 -19.09
C ASN A 91 -21.63 -3.33 -18.98
N MET A 92 -20.56 -2.55 -19.13
CA MET A 92 -19.17 -2.99 -19.03
C MET A 92 -18.51 -2.63 -17.69
N ILE A 93 -19.15 -1.83 -16.84
CA ILE A 93 -18.61 -1.39 -15.54
C ILE A 93 -18.28 -2.59 -14.64
N TYR A 94 -19.03 -3.68 -14.76
CA TYR A 94 -18.84 -4.91 -14.00
C TYR A 94 -18.15 -6.04 -14.80
N GLY A 95 -17.59 -5.75 -15.96
CA GLY A 95 -16.66 -6.65 -16.64
C GLY A 95 -15.31 -6.69 -15.94
N ASP A 96 -14.44 -7.62 -16.34
CA ASP A 96 -13.13 -7.84 -15.67
C ASP A 96 -12.30 -6.57 -15.50
N ILE A 97 -12.20 -5.72 -16.54
CA ILE A 97 -11.46 -4.46 -16.46
C ILE A 97 -12.15 -3.49 -15.50
N GLY A 98 -13.47 -3.39 -15.53
CA GLY A 98 -14.23 -2.53 -14.64
C GLY A 98 -14.08 -2.91 -13.18
N ILE A 99 -14.11 -4.21 -12.88
CA ILE A 99 -13.82 -4.75 -11.53
C ILE A 99 -12.39 -4.44 -11.12
N SER A 100 -11.39 -4.64 -11.99
CA SER A 100 -10.00 -4.29 -11.71
C SER A 100 -9.82 -2.81 -11.38
N VAL A 101 -10.48 -1.90 -12.09
CA VAL A 101 -10.46 -0.45 -11.81
C VAL A 101 -11.13 -0.15 -10.46
N ALA A 102 -12.24 -0.81 -10.14
CA ALA A 102 -12.90 -0.65 -8.85
C ALA A 102 -12.06 -1.18 -7.67
N ILE A 103 -11.26 -2.24 -7.89
CA ILE A 103 -10.25 -2.71 -6.91
C ILE A 103 -9.16 -1.65 -6.71
N CYS A 104 -8.66 -1.00 -7.78
CA CYS A 104 -7.72 0.11 -7.64
C CYS A 104 -8.31 1.28 -6.84
N GLU A 105 -9.59 1.57 -7.01
CA GLU A 105 -10.29 2.61 -6.25
C GLU A 105 -10.44 2.24 -4.76
N ALA A 106 -10.71 0.97 -4.46
CA ALA A 106 -10.71 0.47 -3.08
C ALA A 106 -9.31 0.58 -2.43
N ASP A 107 -8.24 0.28 -3.17
CA ASP A 107 -6.86 0.46 -2.69
C ASP A 107 -6.57 1.95 -2.39
N VAL A 108 -7.03 2.87 -3.24
CA VAL A 108 -6.94 4.31 -2.96
C VAL A 108 -7.65 4.67 -1.66
N ASP A 109 -8.88 4.18 -1.46
CA ASP A 109 -9.63 4.42 -0.22
C ASP A 109 -8.87 3.88 1.01
N MET A 110 -8.24 2.69 0.91
CA MET A 110 -7.37 2.13 1.96
C MET A 110 -6.20 3.05 2.29
N ARG A 111 -5.48 3.52 1.27
CA ARG A 111 -4.30 4.40 1.45
C ARG A 111 -4.66 5.76 2.03
N LEU A 112 -5.84 6.27 1.68
CA LEU A 112 -6.41 7.47 2.28
C LEU A 112 -6.94 7.25 3.71
N GLY A 113 -6.96 6.00 4.20
CA GLY A 113 -7.50 5.63 5.50
C GLY A 113 -9.03 5.60 5.56
N LYS A 114 -9.73 5.62 4.42
CA LYS A 114 -11.19 5.53 4.32
C LYS A 114 -11.66 4.08 4.38
N THR A 115 -11.41 3.44 5.51
CA THR A 115 -11.56 1.99 5.71
C THR A 115 -12.97 1.49 5.41
N ASP A 116 -14.00 2.21 5.87
CA ASP A 116 -15.40 1.80 5.68
C ASP A 116 -15.82 1.87 4.20
N ASN A 117 -15.34 2.88 3.46
CA ASN A 117 -15.60 2.99 2.02
C ASN A 117 -14.94 1.83 1.26
N ALA A 118 -13.67 1.55 1.58
CA ALA A 118 -12.94 0.45 0.98
C ALA A 118 -13.63 -0.91 1.25
N LYS A 119 -14.02 -1.18 2.51
CA LYS A 119 -14.76 -2.40 2.88
C LYS A 119 -16.06 -2.53 2.11
N SER A 120 -16.91 -1.50 2.13
CA SER A 120 -18.20 -1.51 1.44
C SER A 120 -18.04 -1.82 -0.05
N ARG A 121 -17.04 -1.19 -0.70
CA ARG A 121 -16.73 -1.41 -2.11
C ARG A 121 -16.26 -2.84 -2.38
N LEU A 122 -15.33 -3.36 -1.56
CA LEU A 122 -14.78 -4.70 -1.73
C LEU A 122 -15.85 -5.80 -1.54
N TYR A 123 -16.76 -5.65 -0.57
CA TYR A 123 -17.88 -6.58 -0.40
C TYR A 123 -18.84 -6.54 -1.59
N ASP A 124 -19.18 -5.35 -2.13
CA ASP A 124 -19.98 -5.24 -3.36
C ASP A 124 -19.30 -5.95 -4.55
N LEU A 125 -17.98 -5.85 -4.67
CA LEU A 125 -17.22 -6.51 -5.73
C LEU A 125 -17.16 -8.03 -5.57
N LEU A 126 -17.10 -8.56 -4.34
CA LEU A 126 -17.17 -10.01 -4.09
C LEU A 126 -18.44 -10.64 -4.65
N GLU A 127 -19.59 -9.94 -4.54
CA GLU A 127 -20.87 -10.42 -5.06
C GLU A 127 -20.94 -10.39 -6.60
N ARG A 128 -20.09 -9.59 -7.24
CA ARG A 128 -20.16 -9.31 -8.69
C ARG A 128 -19.15 -10.07 -9.53
N THR A 129 -18.13 -10.67 -8.94
CA THR A 129 -17.07 -11.38 -9.67
C THR A 129 -17.02 -12.86 -9.35
N GLN A 130 -16.72 -13.67 -10.37
CA GLN A 130 -16.35 -15.07 -10.22
C GLN A 130 -14.90 -15.31 -10.69
N ASN A 131 -14.20 -14.27 -11.13
CA ASN A 131 -12.83 -14.36 -11.58
C ASN A 131 -11.89 -14.61 -10.39
N PRO A 132 -11.18 -15.76 -10.35
CA PRO A 132 -10.32 -16.12 -9.22
C PRO A 132 -9.24 -15.08 -8.91
N TYR A 133 -8.73 -14.39 -9.94
CA TYR A 133 -7.75 -13.32 -9.78
C TYR A 133 -8.32 -12.13 -8.98
N HIS A 134 -9.54 -11.71 -9.31
CA HIS A 134 -10.20 -10.64 -8.55
C HIS A 134 -10.56 -11.11 -7.14
N LEU A 135 -11.07 -12.33 -7.00
CA LEU A 135 -11.43 -12.91 -5.70
C LEU A 135 -10.21 -13.00 -4.77
N ALA A 136 -9.04 -13.40 -5.28
CA ALA A 136 -7.81 -13.41 -4.49
C ALA A 136 -7.47 -12.01 -3.97
N ARG A 137 -7.39 -11.02 -4.84
CA ARG A 137 -7.05 -9.63 -4.47
C ARG A 137 -8.05 -9.01 -3.51
N ILE A 138 -9.35 -9.17 -3.78
CA ILE A 138 -10.41 -8.61 -2.93
C ILE A 138 -10.34 -9.22 -1.53
N ASN A 139 -10.24 -10.54 -1.40
CA ASN A 139 -10.16 -11.20 -0.10
C ASN A 139 -8.88 -10.82 0.64
N ARG A 140 -7.74 -10.69 -0.04
CA ARG A 140 -6.49 -10.23 0.57
C ARG A 140 -6.64 -8.79 1.12
N MET A 141 -7.21 -7.89 0.34
CA MET A 141 -7.44 -6.50 0.77
C MET A 141 -8.43 -6.41 1.94
N LEU A 142 -9.50 -7.20 1.94
CA LEU A 142 -10.40 -7.30 3.08
C LEU A 142 -9.69 -7.80 4.34
N GLY A 143 -8.88 -8.84 4.21
CA GLY A 143 -8.07 -9.34 5.30
C GLY A 143 -7.05 -8.31 5.83
N GLU A 144 -6.49 -7.48 4.97
CA GLU A 144 -5.61 -6.37 5.35
C GLU A 144 -6.37 -5.26 6.10
N LEU A 145 -7.56 -4.88 5.62
CA LEU A 145 -8.41 -3.86 6.24
C LEU A 145 -8.94 -4.25 7.62
N GLU A 146 -9.15 -5.52 7.83
CA GLU A 146 -9.61 -6.04 9.11
C GLU A 146 -8.46 -6.28 10.10
N ASN A 147 -7.22 -5.95 9.73
CA ASN A 147 -6.03 -6.18 10.54
C ASN A 147 -6.17 -5.51 11.94
N PRO A 148 -6.03 -6.28 13.03
CA PRO A 148 -6.23 -5.80 14.39
C PRO A 148 -5.21 -4.78 14.88
N TYR A 149 -4.14 -4.51 14.10
CA TYR A 149 -3.25 -3.37 14.40
C TYR A 149 -3.95 -2.01 14.25
N LEU A 150 -5.11 -2.00 13.59
CA LEU A 150 -6.00 -0.84 13.49
C LEU A 150 -7.20 -0.95 14.45
N GLN A 151 -7.48 -2.15 15.00
CA GLN A 151 -8.59 -2.39 15.96
C GLN A 151 -8.17 -3.48 16.95
N PHE A 152 -8.30 -3.23 18.25
CA PHE A 152 -7.83 -4.10 19.35
C PHE A 152 -8.54 -5.47 19.47
N ASP A 153 -9.61 -5.78 18.71
CA ASP A 153 -10.52 -6.90 18.98
C ASP A 153 -10.90 -7.85 17.82
N GLY A 154 -10.15 -7.95 16.71
CA GLY A 154 -10.70 -8.65 15.54
C GLY A 154 -9.85 -9.71 14.80
N ILE A 155 -9.21 -10.68 15.50
CA ILE A 155 -8.28 -11.64 14.83
C ILE A 155 -8.97 -12.68 13.91
N LYS A 156 -10.23 -13.04 14.15
CA LYS A 156 -10.87 -14.17 13.45
C LYS A 156 -11.27 -13.90 12.01
N GLY A 157 -11.83 -12.73 11.70
CA GLY A 157 -12.33 -12.43 10.35
C GLY A 157 -11.22 -12.31 9.31
N ASN A 158 -10.10 -11.75 9.69
CA ASN A 158 -8.98 -11.49 8.80
C ASN A 158 -8.31 -12.75 8.27
N LEU A 159 -8.14 -13.77 9.12
CA LEU A 159 -7.51 -15.02 8.71
C LEU A 159 -8.39 -15.83 7.78
N GLU A 160 -9.72 -15.74 7.91
CA GLU A 160 -10.65 -16.39 6.99
C GLU A 160 -10.53 -15.79 5.59
N GLN A 161 -10.58 -14.45 5.47
CA GLN A 161 -10.44 -13.76 4.19
C GLN A 161 -9.07 -14.03 3.56
N LEU A 162 -7.99 -13.97 4.34
CA LEU A 162 -6.65 -14.27 3.86
C LEU A 162 -6.48 -15.73 3.46
N SER A 163 -7.13 -16.68 4.15
CA SER A 163 -7.13 -18.09 3.75
C SER A 163 -7.85 -18.32 2.44
N GLN A 164 -8.98 -17.63 2.21
CA GLN A 164 -9.69 -17.68 0.94
C GLN A 164 -8.84 -17.08 -0.19
N ALA A 165 -8.19 -15.93 0.06
CA ALA A 165 -7.27 -15.31 -0.89
C ALA A 165 -6.15 -16.27 -1.30
N LEU A 166 -5.52 -16.95 -0.32
CA LEU A 166 -4.47 -17.94 -0.56
C LEU A 166 -4.98 -19.09 -1.42
N GLY A 167 -6.17 -19.63 -1.11
CA GLY A 167 -6.77 -20.70 -1.88
C GLY A 167 -7.04 -20.33 -3.36
N TYR A 168 -7.45 -19.10 -3.63
CA TYR A 168 -7.60 -18.62 -5.02
C TYR A 168 -6.24 -18.42 -5.70
N ALA A 169 -5.27 -17.80 -5.02
CA ALA A 169 -3.93 -17.59 -5.56
C ALA A 169 -3.20 -18.90 -5.89
N GLU A 170 -3.34 -19.92 -5.03
CA GLU A 170 -2.79 -21.26 -5.27
C GLU A 170 -3.43 -21.94 -6.48
N LYS A 171 -4.76 -21.85 -6.64
CA LYS A 171 -5.47 -22.37 -7.82
C LYS A 171 -4.96 -21.76 -9.12
N MET A 172 -4.64 -20.47 -9.11
CA MET A 172 -4.09 -19.77 -10.26
C MET A 172 -2.58 -19.99 -10.43
N ARG A 173 -1.90 -20.54 -9.43
CA ARG A 173 -0.43 -20.64 -9.37
C ARG A 173 0.26 -19.25 -9.44
N ASP A 174 -0.43 -18.22 -8.97
CA ASP A 174 0.11 -16.86 -8.93
C ASP A 174 1.04 -16.71 -7.72
N LYS A 175 2.33 -16.92 -7.96
CA LYS A 175 3.36 -16.86 -6.92
C LYS A 175 3.46 -15.48 -6.26
N ARG A 176 3.15 -14.41 -7.00
CA ARG A 176 3.19 -13.07 -6.47
C ARG A 176 2.06 -12.86 -5.45
N GLU A 177 0.83 -13.20 -5.82
CA GLU A 177 -0.33 -13.08 -4.94
C GLU A 177 -0.21 -14.05 -3.73
N ILE A 178 0.36 -15.24 -3.92
CA ILE A 178 0.67 -16.18 -2.83
C ILE A 178 1.64 -15.53 -1.82
N ALA A 179 2.76 -14.93 -2.29
CA ALA A 179 3.73 -14.29 -1.41
C ALA A 179 3.13 -13.10 -0.65
N GLU A 180 2.37 -12.24 -1.32
CA GLU A 180 1.67 -11.11 -0.68
C GLU A 180 0.67 -11.59 0.38
N THR A 181 -0.06 -12.67 0.10
CA THR A 181 -1.03 -13.23 1.04
C THR A 181 -0.33 -13.83 2.27
N TYR A 182 0.77 -14.57 2.09
CA TYR A 182 1.58 -15.06 3.22
C TYR A 182 2.12 -13.91 4.07
N LEU A 183 2.57 -12.81 3.45
CA LEU A 183 3.03 -11.62 4.15
C LEU A 183 1.93 -11.02 5.03
N ASN A 184 0.72 -10.90 4.51
CA ASN A 184 -0.43 -10.36 5.24
C ASN A 184 -0.89 -11.30 6.36
N ILE A 185 -0.92 -12.62 6.13
CA ILE A 185 -1.18 -13.62 7.18
C ILE A 185 -0.16 -13.46 8.31
N GLY A 186 1.12 -13.35 7.97
CA GLY A 186 2.20 -13.16 8.93
C GLY A 186 1.99 -11.92 9.77
N ASN A 187 1.71 -10.77 9.14
CA ASN A 187 1.46 -9.51 9.83
C ASN A 187 0.25 -9.57 10.77
N VAL A 188 -0.80 -10.32 10.43
CA VAL A 188 -1.97 -10.52 11.30
C VAL A 188 -1.62 -11.42 12.49
N LEU A 189 -0.89 -12.49 12.26
CA LEU A 189 -0.58 -13.49 13.31
C LEU A 189 0.42 -12.99 14.34
N VAL A 190 1.30 -12.05 14.00
CA VAL A 190 2.38 -11.59 14.89
C VAL A 190 1.86 -11.12 16.27
N SER A 191 0.70 -10.48 16.33
CA SER A 191 0.16 -9.96 17.59
C SER A 191 -0.24 -11.07 18.57
N SER A 192 -0.71 -12.21 18.05
CA SER A 192 -1.21 -13.35 18.87
C SER A 192 -0.24 -14.54 18.88
N HIS A 193 0.42 -14.82 17.77
CA HIS A 193 1.30 -15.96 17.55
C HIS A 193 2.59 -15.53 16.84
N PRO A 194 3.50 -14.81 17.53
CA PRO A 194 4.68 -14.18 16.89
C PRO A 194 5.54 -15.14 16.06
N ALA A 195 5.83 -16.33 16.60
CA ALA A 195 6.65 -17.31 15.90
C ALA A 195 6.01 -17.80 14.57
N LEU A 196 4.69 -18.01 14.59
CA LEU A 196 3.96 -18.40 13.39
C LEU A 196 3.88 -17.24 12.40
N GLY A 197 3.64 -16.01 12.88
CA GLY A 197 3.65 -14.80 12.05
C GLY A 197 4.98 -14.61 11.33
N LEU A 198 6.09 -14.69 12.05
CA LEU A 198 7.44 -14.62 11.45
C LEU A 198 7.67 -15.75 10.44
N SER A 199 7.22 -16.97 10.72
CA SER A 199 7.32 -18.09 9.78
C SER A 199 6.58 -17.80 8.46
N MET A 200 5.40 -17.18 8.50
CA MET A 200 4.64 -16.80 7.30
C MET A 200 5.37 -15.71 6.51
N ILE A 201 5.93 -14.70 7.17
CA ILE A 201 6.74 -13.65 6.52
C ILE A 201 7.99 -14.27 5.84
N TRP A 202 8.65 -15.24 6.49
CA TRP A 202 9.74 -15.98 5.88
C TRP A 202 9.31 -16.76 4.64
N GLN A 203 8.16 -17.41 4.67
CA GLN A 203 7.61 -18.11 3.50
C GLN A 203 7.35 -17.14 2.35
N ALA A 204 6.78 -15.96 2.63
CA ALA A 204 6.60 -14.90 1.65
C ALA A 204 7.93 -14.50 1.00
N GLN A 205 8.98 -14.28 1.81
CA GLN A 205 10.31 -13.93 1.32
C GLN A 205 10.89 -15.02 0.42
N ILE A 206 10.84 -16.29 0.84
CA ILE A 206 11.37 -17.43 0.07
C ILE A 206 10.66 -17.56 -1.29
N ILE A 207 9.34 -17.38 -1.32
CA ILE A 207 8.55 -17.44 -2.56
C ILE A 207 8.95 -16.29 -3.48
N ALA A 208 9.08 -15.08 -2.95
CA ALA A 208 9.50 -13.91 -3.71
C ALA A 208 10.92 -14.05 -4.28
N GLU A 209 11.87 -14.55 -3.49
CA GLU A 209 13.26 -14.83 -3.94
C GLU A 209 13.28 -15.85 -5.08
N ARG A 210 12.54 -16.94 -4.96
CA ARG A 210 12.43 -17.97 -6.01
C ARG A 210 11.74 -17.46 -7.27
N ASN A 211 10.90 -16.44 -7.14
CA ASN A 211 10.21 -15.80 -8.27
C ASN A 211 11.01 -14.64 -8.88
N GLY A 212 12.14 -14.25 -8.28
CA GLY A 212 12.95 -13.12 -8.71
C GLY A 212 12.29 -11.75 -8.46
N ASP A 213 11.27 -11.69 -7.60
CA ASP A 213 10.56 -10.44 -7.27
C ASP A 213 11.27 -9.67 -6.16
N SER A 214 12.24 -8.83 -6.54
CA SER A 214 13.04 -8.03 -5.60
C SER A 214 12.20 -7.07 -4.74
N HIS A 215 11.06 -6.59 -5.26
CA HIS A 215 10.15 -5.71 -4.52
C HIS A 215 9.47 -6.46 -3.36
N GLN A 216 8.95 -7.66 -3.64
CA GLN A 216 8.35 -8.48 -2.58
C GLN A 216 9.37 -8.98 -1.57
N VAL A 217 10.60 -9.30 -2.01
CA VAL A 217 11.71 -9.63 -1.10
C VAL A 217 11.98 -8.45 -0.14
N LEU A 218 12.05 -7.22 -0.67
CA LEU A 218 12.21 -6.03 0.14
C LEU A 218 11.04 -5.84 1.11
N SER A 219 9.82 -5.95 0.62
CA SER A 219 8.59 -5.82 1.43
C SER A 219 8.56 -6.82 2.58
N ALA A 220 8.94 -8.08 2.34
CA ALA A 220 9.02 -9.10 3.37
C ALA A 220 10.11 -8.80 4.41
N LYS A 221 11.29 -8.35 3.97
CA LYS A 221 12.39 -7.92 4.87
C LYS A 221 11.96 -6.75 5.76
N LEU A 222 11.36 -5.72 5.19
CA LEU A 222 10.88 -4.55 5.95
C LEU A 222 9.73 -4.92 6.90
N SER A 223 8.82 -5.81 6.48
CA SER A 223 7.76 -6.31 7.36
C SER A 223 8.32 -7.09 8.54
N ARG A 224 9.34 -7.94 8.32
CA ARG A 224 10.04 -8.65 9.40
C ARG A 224 10.63 -7.66 10.40
N THR A 225 11.34 -6.64 9.92
CA THR A 225 11.88 -5.57 10.74
C THR A 225 10.81 -4.87 11.58
N CYS A 226 9.68 -4.51 10.98
CA CYS A 226 8.55 -3.92 11.69
C CYS A 226 7.98 -4.85 12.77
N VAL A 227 7.98 -6.17 12.54
CA VAL A 227 7.56 -7.17 13.51
C VAL A 227 8.52 -7.21 14.69
N ASP A 228 9.83 -7.27 14.42
CA ASP A 228 10.86 -7.30 15.46
C ASP A 228 10.75 -6.07 16.36
N ILE A 229 10.60 -4.87 15.79
CA ILE A 229 10.38 -3.62 16.53
C ILE A 229 9.14 -3.73 17.43
N ARG A 230 8.01 -4.24 16.91
CA ARG A 230 6.77 -4.37 17.68
C ARG A 230 6.92 -5.35 18.84
N LEU A 231 7.63 -6.46 18.62
CA LEU A 231 7.91 -7.42 19.67
C LEU A 231 8.79 -6.79 20.76
N MET A 232 9.82 -6.04 20.36
CA MET A 232 10.67 -5.29 21.28
C MET A 232 9.83 -4.32 22.13
N LEU A 233 8.99 -3.50 21.52
CA LEU A 233 8.11 -2.56 22.21
C LEU A 233 7.11 -3.26 23.15
N LYS A 234 6.52 -4.37 22.71
CA LYS A 234 5.53 -5.14 23.50
C LYS A 234 6.13 -5.79 24.74
N TYR A 235 7.37 -6.24 24.67
CA TYR A 235 8.02 -7.03 25.71
C TYR A 235 9.11 -6.27 26.49
N ALA A 236 9.50 -5.07 26.07
CA ALA A 236 10.52 -4.24 26.71
C ALA A 236 10.30 -4.08 28.24
N ASN A 237 9.04 -3.93 28.66
CA ASN A 237 8.68 -3.73 30.07
C ASN A 237 8.44 -5.04 30.85
N ARG A 238 8.67 -6.21 30.21
CA ARG A 238 8.41 -7.53 30.83
C ARG A 238 9.67 -8.28 31.26
N GLY A 239 10.84 -7.62 31.17
CA GLY A 239 12.12 -8.23 31.51
C GLY A 239 12.57 -9.34 30.55
N VAL A 240 11.99 -9.40 29.36
CA VAL A 240 12.39 -10.35 28.32
C VAL A 240 13.59 -9.78 27.59
N ASP A 241 14.64 -10.60 27.40
CA ASP A 241 15.80 -10.22 26.59
C ASP A 241 15.39 -10.16 25.10
N MET A 242 15.36 -8.95 24.57
CA MET A 242 14.96 -8.66 23.20
C MET A 242 16.17 -8.43 22.27
N SER A 243 17.40 -8.63 22.77
CA SER A 243 18.64 -8.34 22.03
C SER A 243 18.74 -9.08 20.68
N VAL A 244 18.17 -10.29 20.59
CA VAL A 244 18.14 -11.07 19.34
C VAL A 244 17.29 -10.38 18.28
N PHE A 245 16.11 -9.89 18.63
CA PHE A 245 15.21 -9.18 17.71
C PHE A 245 15.78 -7.82 17.30
N GLU A 246 16.40 -7.11 18.26
CA GLU A 246 17.07 -5.84 17.98
C GLU A 246 18.23 -6.04 16.99
N LYS A 247 19.05 -7.08 17.21
CA LYS A 247 20.14 -7.42 16.32
C LYS A 247 19.64 -7.80 14.94
N ASP A 248 18.64 -8.68 14.84
CA ASP A 248 18.06 -9.10 13.57
C ASP A 248 17.49 -7.91 12.78
N ALA A 249 16.72 -7.03 13.43
CA ALA A 249 16.19 -5.82 12.81
C ALA A 249 17.32 -4.90 12.28
N LYS A 250 18.38 -4.69 13.07
CA LYS A 250 19.54 -3.90 12.66
C LYS A 250 20.28 -4.54 11.48
N ASP A 251 20.54 -5.84 11.53
CA ASP A 251 21.23 -6.57 10.47
C ASP A 251 20.45 -6.49 9.16
N VAL A 252 19.12 -6.62 9.20
CA VAL A 252 18.25 -6.48 8.01
C VAL A 252 18.32 -5.08 7.43
N VAL A 253 18.13 -4.04 8.25
CA VAL A 253 18.14 -2.64 7.77
C VAL A 253 19.53 -2.28 7.20
N LEU A 254 20.61 -2.67 7.86
CA LEU A 254 21.97 -2.40 7.40
C LEU A 254 22.35 -3.20 6.14
N SER A 255 21.69 -4.33 5.88
CA SER A 255 21.89 -5.13 4.66
C SER A 255 21.26 -4.50 3.39
N ILE A 256 20.38 -3.52 3.56
CA ILE A 256 19.69 -2.87 2.46
C ILE A 256 20.44 -1.62 2.03
N ASP A 257 20.91 -1.61 0.78
CA ASP A 257 21.52 -0.43 0.18
C ASP A 257 20.42 0.51 -0.37
N ARG A 258 20.18 1.61 0.34
CA ARG A 258 19.15 2.62 -0.04
C ARG A 258 19.35 3.13 -1.46
N CYS A 259 20.58 3.23 -1.94
CA CYS A 259 20.89 3.72 -3.29
C CYS A 259 20.45 2.75 -4.39
N LYS A 260 20.24 1.48 -4.06
CA LYS A 260 19.74 0.45 -4.98
C LYS A 260 18.23 0.31 -4.97
N LEU A 261 17.53 1.02 -4.09
CA LEU A 261 16.08 1.05 -4.07
C LEU A 261 15.58 1.82 -5.29
N GLN A 262 14.65 1.21 -6.00
CA GLN A 262 14.27 1.64 -7.35
C GLN A 262 13.16 2.67 -7.39
N SER A 263 12.37 2.78 -6.30
CA SER A 263 11.28 3.75 -6.21
C SER A 263 11.38 4.59 -4.94
N ASP A 264 10.85 5.79 -4.99
CA ASP A 264 10.78 6.66 -3.81
C ASP A 264 9.84 6.10 -2.74
N VAL A 265 8.86 5.29 -3.15
CA VAL A 265 8.00 4.52 -2.23
C VAL A 265 8.83 3.49 -1.45
N GLU A 266 9.69 2.72 -2.12
CA GLU A 266 10.60 1.77 -1.45
C GLU A 266 11.55 2.48 -0.49
N LYS A 267 12.10 3.62 -0.91
CA LYS A 267 12.97 4.44 -0.05
C LYS A 267 12.23 4.92 1.20
N ALA A 268 11.01 5.43 1.04
CA ALA A 268 10.21 5.91 2.17
C ALA A 268 9.85 4.79 3.17
N PHE A 269 9.53 3.58 2.69
CA PHE A 269 9.32 2.42 3.57
C PHE A 269 10.60 1.99 4.27
N TYR A 270 11.73 2.02 3.57
CA TYR A 270 13.03 1.74 4.17
C TYR A 270 13.40 2.80 5.23
N ASP A 271 13.20 4.09 4.93
CA ASP A 271 13.50 5.19 5.84
C ASP A 271 12.63 5.11 7.12
N GLU A 272 11.35 4.70 7.00
CA GLU A 272 10.49 4.39 8.16
C GLU A 272 11.13 3.30 9.04
N CYS A 273 11.54 2.17 8.46
CA CYS A 273 12.14 1.07 9.21
C CYS A 273 13.51 1.45 9.79
N ARG A 274 14.34 2.14 9.01
CA ARG A 274 15.64 2.61 9.44
C ARG A 274 15.54 3.55 10.63
N GLY A 275 14.64 4.52 10.54
CA GLY A 275 14.43 5.47 11.62
C GLY A 275 14.01 4.80 12.92
N MET A 276 13.14 3.78 12.84
CA MET A 276 12.67 3.03 14.00
C MET A 276 13.77 2.15 14.62
N VAL A 277 14.63 1.53 13.80
CA VAL A 277 15.62 0.55 14.25
C VAL A 277 16.90 1.20 14.74
N LEU A 278 17.33 2.28 14.07
CA LEU A 278 18.59 2.97 14.36
C LEU A 278 18.40 4.24 15.18
N ASP A 279 17.18 4.54 15.64
CA ASP A 279 16.82 5.79 16.34
C ASP A 279 17.19 7.05 15.52
N ASP A 280 17.03 6.93 14.19
CA ASP A 280 17.35 7.96 13.19
C ASP A 280 16.09 8.80 12.89
N ASP A 281 15.94 9.89 13.65
CA ASP A 281 14.80 10.78 13.50
C ASP A 281 14.73 11.42 12.10
N GLU A 282 15.87 11.68 11.44
CA GLU A 282 15.90 12.26 10.09
C GLU A 282 15.23 11.33 9.08
N SER A 283 15.54 10.05 9.11
CA SER A 283 14.88 9.04 8.28
C SER A 283 13.37 8.98 8.53
N LEU A 284 12.92 9.08 9.79
CA LEU A 284 11.48 9.13 10.10
C LEU A 284 10.80 10.38 9.52
N TYR A 285 11.46 11.54 9.59
CA TYR A 285 10.91 12.78 9.00
C TYR A 285 10.92 12.74 7.47
N GLU A 286 11.91 12.13 6.82
CA GLU A 286 11.92 11.91 5.37
C GLU A 286 10.72 11.05 4.95
N ALA A 287 10.52 9.90 5.62
CA ALA A 287 9.38 9.03 5.38
C ALA A 287 8.03 9.75 5.61
N LEU A 288 7.91 10.49 6.71
CA LEU A 288 6.71 11.27 7.04
C LEU A 288 6.40 12.30 5.94
N GLY A 289 7.43 13.04 5.48
CA GLY A 289 7.32 14.03 4.41
C GLY A 289 6.82 13.40 3.12
N PHE A 290 7.41 12.27 2.72
CA PHE A 290 7.00 11.53 1.54
C PHE A 290 5.52 11.11 1.60
N PHE A 291 5.10 10.38 2.65
CA PHE A 291 3.73 9.89 2.74
C PHE A 291 2.70 11.02 2.91
N ARG A 292 3.08 12.15 3.52
CA ARG A 292 2.23 13.34 3.63
C ARG A 292 2.00 13.98 2.26
N THR A 293 3.03 14.12 1.44
CA THR A 293 2.94 14.65 0.08
C THR A 293 2.06 13.77 -0.81
N HIS A 294 2.09 12.46 -0.59
CA HIS A 294 1.30 11.49 -1.34
C HIS A 294 -0.07 11.19 -0.72
N HIS A 295 -0.49 11.96 0.29
CA HIS A 295 -1.79 11.84 0.97
C HIS A 295 -2.08 10.46 1.59
N ALA A 296 -1.05 9.66 1.87
CA ALA A 296 -1.18 8.35 2.51
C ALA A 296 -1.39 8.50 4.04
N TYR A 297 -2.53 9.07 4.43
CA TYR A 297 -2.78 9.53 5.82
C TYR A 297 -2.70 8.42 6.86
N GLY A 298 -3.02 7.17 6.52
CA GLY A 298 -2.81 6.02 7.41
C GLY A 298 -1.33 5.84 7.77
N LYS A 299 -0.42 5.95 6.80
CA LYS A 299 1.03 5.91 7.02
C LYS A 299 1.52 7.14 7.78
N VAL A 300 1.05 8.33 7.40
CA VAL A 300 1.38 9.58 8.11
C VAL A 300 1.06 9.47 9.60
N PHE A 301 -0.12 8.94 9.93
CA PHE A 301 -0.53 8.74 11.32
C PHE A 301 0.41 7.79 12.07
N ASN A 302 0.73 6.63 11.49
CA ASN A 302 1.58 5.62 12.13
C ASN A 302 3.01 6.13 12.34
N ILE A 303 3.61 6.78 11.33
CA ILE A 303 4.98 7.33 11.44
C ILE A 303 5.02 8.47 12.46
N ALA A 304 4.03 9.36 12.46
CA ALA A 304 3.93 10.40 13.45
C ALA A 304 3.81 9.84 14.89
N GLN A 305 3.05 8.75 15.10
CA GLN A 305 3.04 8.06 16.39
C GLN A 305 4.42 7.53 16.79
N ASN A 306 5.19 6.99 15.86
CA ASN A 306 6.53 6.49 16.12
C ASN A 306 7.48 7.64 16.53
N ILE A 307 7.44 8.77 15.82
CA ILE A 307 8.21 9.97 16.17
C ILE A 307 7.79 10.49 17.56
N ALA A 308 6.49 10.55 17.84
CA ALA A 308 6.00 10.96 19.17
C ALA A 308 6.54 10.04 20.27
N TRP A 309 6.55 8.72 20.02
CA TRP A 309 7.11 7.75 20.97
C TRP A 309 8.60 7.96 21.21
N HIS A 310 9.43 8.13 20.17
CA HIS A 310 10.85 8.46 20.29
C HIS A 310 11.05 9.75 21.11
N ALA A 311 10.29 10.79 20.80
CA ALA A 311 10.37 12.05 21.52
C ALA A 311 9.99 11.91 23.01
N VAL A 312 8.99 11.07 23.35
CA VAL A 312 8.66 10.74 24.74
C VAL A 312 9.82 10.05 25.45
N CYS A 313 10.45 9.07 24.79
CA CYS A 313 11.62 8.37 25.34
C CYS A 313 12.80 9.32 25.60
N LYS A 314 12.99 10.32 24.73
CA LYS A 314 14.01 11.38 24.85
C LYS A 314 13.59 12.54 25.76
N LYS A 315 12.37 12.51 26.31
CA LYS A 315 11.73 13.58 27.12
C LYS A 315 11.64 14.92 26.38
N ASP A 316 11.57 14.88 25.04
CA ASP A 316 11.34 16.06 24.20
C ASP A 316 9.85 16.31 24.00
N PHE A 317 9.21 16.88 25.03
CA PHE A 317 7.77 17.15 25.03
C PHE A 317 7.36 18.24 24.04
N LEU A 318 8.27 19.08 23.58
CA LEU A 318 7.99 20.08 22.53
C LEU A 318 7.74 19.36 21.19
N THR A 319 8.59 18.42 20.84
CA THR A 319 8.41 17.59 19.64
C THR A 319 7.15 16.72 19.76
N VAL A 320 6.88 16.12 20.93
CA VAL A 320 5.64 15.36 21.16
C VAL A 320 4.41 16.19 20.78
N ARG A 321 4.29 17.43 21.28
CA ARG A 321 3.14 18.31 20.98
C ARG A 321 3.00 18.59 19.49
N LYS A 322 4.08 18.97 18.83
CA LYS A 322 4.08 19.25 17.37
C LYS A 322 3.65 18.05 16.55
N ILE A 323 4.10 16.87 16.93
CA ILE A 323 3.78 15.63 16.22
C ILE A 323 2.36 15.15 16.51
N LEU A 324 1.81 15.37 17.70
CA LEU A 324 0.41 15.10 17.98
C LEU A 324 -0.53 15.91 17.10
N ASP A 325 -0.16 17.15 16.72
CA ASP A 325 -0.92 17.94 15.75
C ASP A 325 -0.93 17.27 14.36
N VAL A 326 0.19 16.67 13.95
CA VAL A 326 0.27 15.89 12.69
C VAL A 326 -0.61 14.64 12.77
N CYS A 327 -0.58 13.92 13.90
CA CYS A 327 -1.47 12.77 14.13
C CYS A 327 -2.94 13.19 14.05
N TYR A 328 -3.30 14.31 14.67
CA TYR A 328 -4.67 14.84 14.66
C TYR A 328 -5.12 15.20 13.24
N ASP A 329 -4.31 15.96 12.49
CA ASP A 329 -4.61 16.31 11.10
C ASP A 329 -4.82 15.06 10.22
N ALA A 330 -3.94 14.06 10.34
CA ALA A 330 -4.07 12.80 9.62
C ALA A 330 -5.37 12.05 10.00
N ALA A 331 -5.69 11.95 11.29
CA ALA A 331 -6.90 11.28 11.77
C ALA A 331 -8.18 11.98 11.27
N VAL A 332 -8.19 13.31 11.24
CA VAL A 332 -9.30 14.10 10.67
C VAL A 332 -9.46 13.85 9.18
N LYS A 333 -8.37 13.83 8.42
CA LYS A 333 -8.41 13.54 6.97
C LYS A 333 -8.86 12.11 6.64
N MET A 334 -8.60 11.16 7.54
CA MET A 334 -9.13 9.79 7.45
C MET A 334 -10.61 9.70 7.87
N ASN A 335 -11.15 10.73 8.52
CA ASN A 335 -12.46 10.72 9.18
C ASN A 335 -12.57 9.61 10.25
N ASP A 336 -11.47 9.31 10.96
CA ASP A 336 -11.38 8.24 11.96
C ASP A 336 -11.65 8.79 13.36
N SER A 337 -12.90 8.67 13.82
CA SER A 337 -13.34 9.20 15.11
C SER A 337 -12.63 8.55 16.31
N VAL A 338 -12.17 7.30 16.18
CA VAL A 338 -11.46 6.58 17.26
C VAL A 338 -10.05 7.16 17.41
N LYS A 339 -9.32 7.31 16.30
CA LYS A 339 -8.00 7.94 16.29
C LYS A 339 -8.05 9.39 16.75
N ILE A 340 -9.05 10.16 16.29
CA ILE A 340 -9.25 11.56 16.74
C ILE A 340 -9.38 11.62 18.26
N LYS A 341 -10.23 10.78 18.88
CA LYS A 341 -10.42 10.75 20.33
C LYS A 341 -9.12 10.38 21.06
N ALA A 342 -8.40 9.37 20.56
CA ALA A 342 -7.14 8.92 21.16
C ALA A 342 -6.08 10.03 21.14
N VAL A 343 -5.93 10.74 20.01
CA VAL A 343 -4.98 11.86 19.90
C VAL A 343 -5.37 13.01 20.81
N LEU A 344 -6.65 13.40 20.87
CA LEU A 344 -7.11 14.46 21.78
C LEU A 344 -6.85 14.12 23.25
N GLN A 345 -6.98 12.84 23.63
CA GLN A 345 -6.63 12.39 24.98
C GLN A 345 -5.12 12.52 25.24
N ALA A 346 -4.28 12.10 24.28
CA ALA A 346 -2.83 12.26 24.38
C ALA A 346 -2.43 13.75 24.49
N MET A 347 -3.01 14.61 23.64
CA MET A 347 -2.75 16.07 23.69
C MET A 347 -3.05 16.66 25.08
N LYS A 348 -4.14 16.21 25.73
CA LYS A 348 -4.46 16.66 27.10
C LYS A 348 -3.40 16.24 28.10
N GLN A 349 -2.89 15.00 28.00
CA GLN A 349 -1.84 14.49 28.91
C GLN A 349 -0.52 15.24 28.78
N PHE A 350 -0.19 15.73 27.60
CA PHE A 350 1.07 16.42 27.33
C PHE A 350 0.94 17.95 27.32
N LYS A 351 -0.25 18.51 27.66
CA LYS A 351 -0.48 19.95 27.66
C LYS A 351 0.30 20.69 28.73
N ASP A 352 0.45 20.08 29.89
CA ASP A 352 0.98 20.68 31.10
C ASP A 352 2.44 20.23 31.39
N LEU A 353 3.03 19.41 30.53
CA LEU A 353 4.43 18.97 30.57
C LEU A 353 5.31 19.86 29.67
#